data_fee723b8fce9dd14d5ce0d9b183b1d02
#
_entry.id   fee723b8fce9dd14d5ce0d9b183b1d02
#
_cell.length_a   1.000
_cell.length_b   1.000
_cell.length_c   1.000
_cell.angle_alpha   90.00
_cell.angle_beta   90.00
_cell.angle_gamma   90.00
#
_symmetry.space_group_name_H-M   'P 1'
#
loop_
_entity.id
_entity.type
_entity.pdbx_description
1 polymer ?
#
loop_
_entity_poly.entity_id
_entity_poly.type
_entity_poly.pdbx_seq_one_letter_code
_entity_poly.pdbx_strand_id
1 'polypeptide(L)'
;RIDYRLDNIGTGHMFPTGATADRRAWAEIIAYDAQDQVVFSSGVIPMADPYTDPEELGDPNLWALGTPTRDADGQPTELFWRVATIDHPGTLLPPAVTTDPMDPDFYHAVERRFPVPGLLGQIQRVTARVLIRPVPFALVEDLLASGHLGIDVRPQIPTHEVEGSVLEWTAGGDACVCPNGPPCP
;
A
#
# COMPACT_ATOMS: atom_id res chain seq x y z
N ARG A 1 4.56 0.17 18.96
CA ARG A 1 4.37 -0.27 17.57
C ARG A 1 3.02 0.21 17.08
N ILE A 2 2.85 0.35 15.78
CA ILE A 2 1.57 0.54 15.12
C ILE A 2 1.26 -0.76 14.39
N ASP A 3 0.10 -1.35 14.66
CA ASP A 3 -0.40 -2.52 13.95
C ASP A 3 -1.52 -2.04 13.02
N TYR A 4 -1.34 -2.22 11.70
CA TYR A 4 -2.33 -1.87 10.69
C TYR A 4 -2.83 -3.14 10.02
N ARG A 5 -4.15 -3.32 10.04
CA ARG A 5 -4.83 -4.50 9.52
C ARG A 5 -5.68 -4.12 8.32
N LEU A 6 -5.57 -4.89 7.25
CA LEU A 6 -6.34 -4.74 6.03
C LEU A 6 -7.12 -6.01 5.72
N ASP A 7 -8.39 -5.85 5.43
CA ASP A 7 -9.29 -6.91 4.97
C ASP A 7 -9.77 -6.61 3.55
N ASN A 8 -9.66 -7.57 2.65
CA ASN A 8 -10.18 -7.46 1.30
C ASN A 8 -11.58 -8.10 1.24
N ILE A 9 -12.59 -7.34 1.62
CA ILE A 9 -13.97 -7.84 1.72
C ILE A 9 -14.82 -7.60 0.46
N GLY A 10 -14.32 -6.82 -0.50
CA GLY A 10 -15.13 -6.33 -1.61
C GLY A 10 -14.76 -6.84 -2.99
N THR A 11 -13.55 -7.33 -3.22
CA THR A 11 -13.09 -7.61 -4.59
C THR A 11 -13.37 -9.03 -5.07
N GLY A 12 -13.65 -9.98 -4.18
CA GLY A 12 -13.88 -11.40 -4.53
C GLY A 12 -12.64 -12.12 -5.10
N HIS A 13 -11.50 -11.46 -5.17
CA HIS A 13 -10.21 -11.97 -5.62
C HIS A 13 -9.09 -11.28 -4.84
N MET A 14 -7.86 -11.74 -4.96
CA MET A 14 -6.70 -11.07 -4.32
C MET A 14 -6.59 -9.61 -4.77
N PHE A 15 -6.18 -8.72 -3.87
CA PHE A 15 -5.99 -7.29 -4.16
C PHE A 15 -4.52 -6.88 -3.92
N PRO A 16 -3.94 -6.06 -4.82
CA PRO A 16 -4.36 -5.79 -6.20
C PRO A 16 -4.10 -7.00 -7.11
N THR A 17 -4.92 -7.18 -8.16
CA THR A 17 -4.74 -8.25 -9.16
C THR A 17 -4.76 -7.72 -10.58
N GLY A 18 -4.60 -8.62 -11.55
CA GLY A 18 -4.45 -8.29 -12.96
C GLY A 18 -2.99 -7.97 -13.27
N ALA A 19 -2.71 -6.89 -13.97
CA ALA A 19 -1.35 -6.43 -14.27
C ALA A 19 -0.68 -5.87 -13.01
N THR A 20 -0.34 -6.74 -12.05
CA THR A 20 0.24 -6.34 -10.75
C THR A 20 1.64 -5.73 -10.92
N ALA A 21 2.37 -6.10 -11.97
CA ALA A 21 3.63 -5.47 -12.33
C ALA A 21 3.45 -3.99 -12.74
N ASP A 22 2.30 -3.66 -13.31
CA ASP A 22 2.00 -2.34 -13.86
C ASP A 22 1.18 -1.47 -12.89
N ARG A 23 1.00 -1.90 -11.65
CA ARG A 23 0.26 -1.13 -10.62
C ARG A 23 1.11 -0.95 -9.39
N ARG A 24 0.94 0.19 -8.74
CA ARG A 24 1.48 0.44 -7.41
C ARG A 24 0.33 0.59 -6.45
N ALA A 25 0.29 -0.28 -5.44
CA ALA A 25 -0.60 -0.13 -4.31
C ALA A 25 0.24 -0.22 -3.02
N TRP A 26 0.02 0.69 -2.08
CA TRP A 26 0.80 0.73 -0.85
C TRP A 26 0.03 1.36 0.29
N ALA A 27 0.44 1.06 1.51
CA ALA A 27 -0.08 1.71 2.71
C ALA A 27 0.74 2.96 3.02
N GLU A 28 0.05 4.07 3.27
CA GLU A 28 0.61 5.29 3.84
C GLU A 28 0.22 5.36 5.30
N ILE A 29 1.20 5.51 6.18
CA ILE A 29 1.01 5.62 7.64
C ILE A 29 1.73 6.86 8.11
N ILE A 30 1.04 7.72 8.87
CA ILE A 30 1.65 8.90 9.48
C ILE A 30 1.23 8.96 10.96
N ALA A 31 2.21 9.09 11.86
CA ALA A 31 1.96 9.28 13.28
C ALA A 31 2.41 10.66 13.73
N TYR A 32 1.60 11.26 14.59
CA TYR A 32 1.76 12.63 15.08
C TYR A 32 1.84 12.65 16.61
N ASP A 33 2.59 13.59 17.13
CA ASP A 33 2.63 13.91 18.57
C ASP A 33 1.49 14.85 19.01
N ALA A 34 1.53 15.31 20.26
CA ALA A 34 0.54 16.24 20.84
C ALA A 34 0.57 17.66 20.24
N GLN A 35 1.61 17.98 19.47
CA GLN A 35 1.77 19.25 18.76
C GLN A 35 1.50 19.12 17.27
N ASP A 36 0.89 17.99 16.84
CA ASP A 36 0.67 17.65 15.43
C ASP A 36 1.96 17.58 14.59
N GLN A 37 3.12 17.36 15.23
CA GLN A 37 4.35 17.13 14.49
C GLN A 37 4.44 15.67 14.08
N VAL A 38 4.91 15.43 12.85
CA VAL A 38 5.12 14.05 12.36
C VAL A 38 6.30 13.44 13.11
N VAL A 39 6.05 12.35 13.83
CA VAL A 39 7.08 11.59 14.58
C VAL A 39 7.41 10.25 13.93
N PHE A 40 6.55 9.77 13.04
CA PHE A 40 6.80 8.59 12.21
C PHE A 40 6.01 8.70 10.92
N SER A 41 6.58 8.23 9.82
CA SER A 41 5.87 8.07 8.55
C SER A 41 6.41 6.89 7.76
N SER A 42 5.55 6.28 6.95
CA SER A 42 5.90 5.23 5.99
C SER A 42 5.01 5.36 4.76
N GLY A 43 5.57 5.14 3.57
CA GLY A 43 4.84 5.19 2.30
C GLY A 43 4.38 6.58 1.87
N VAL A 44 4.94 7.66 2.43
CA VAL A 44 4.58 9.04 2.09
C VAL A 44 5.40 9.51 0.89
N ILE A 45 4.71 9.82 -0.22
CA ILE A 45 5.35 10.41 -1.40
C ILE A 45 5.68 11.88 -1.11
N PRO A 46 6.93 12.33 -1.31
CA PRO A 46 7.31 13.71 -1.05
C PRO A 46 6.60 14.69 -2.02
N MET A 47 6.07 15.79 -1.48
CA MET A 47 5.48 16.85 -2.32
C MET A 47 6.50 17.49 -3.27
N ALA A 48 7.78 17.48 -2.91
CA ALA A 48 8.86 18.04 -3.72
C ALA A 48 9.21 17.16 -4.92
N ASP A 49 8.89 15.86 -4.85
CA ASP A 49 9.07 14.89 -5.94
C ASP A 49 7.85 13.98 -6.05
N PRO A 50 6.74 14.48 -6.61
CA PRO A 50 5.48 13.75 -6.68
C PRO A 50 5.49 12.60 -7.68
N TYR A 51 6.55 12.50 -8.51
CA TYR A 51 6.70 11.44 -9.52
C TYR A 51 7.59 10.28 -9.06
N THR A 52 7.87 10.20 -7.77
CA THR A 52 8.54 9.05 -7.15
C THR A 52 7.58 7.87 -7.03
N ASP A 53 8.02 6.68 -7.38
CA ASP A 53 7.30 5.45 -7.02
C ASP A 53 7.60 5.06 -5.55
N PRO A 54 6.65 4.43 -4.83
CA PRO A 54 6.81 4.17 -3.39
C PRO A 54 8.05 3.33 -3.07
N GLU A 55 8.47 2.44 -3.96
CA GLU A 55 9.67 1.61 -3.80
C GLU A 55 10.98 2.41 -3.86
N GLU A 56 10.97 3.58 -4.49
CA GLU A 56 12.13 4.47 -4.61
C GLU A 56 12.35 5.34 -3.38
N LEU A 57 11.41 5.35 -2.44
CA LEU A 57 11.50 6.15 -1.21
C LEU A 57 12.65 5.71 -0.29
N GLY A 58 13.18 4.50 -0.48
CA GLY A 58 14.15 3.91 0.45
C GLY A 58 13.58 3.69 1.86
N ASP A 59 12.26 3.62 1.99
CA ASP A 59 11.55 3.41 3.24
C ASP A 59 11.61 1.93 3.65
N PRO A 60 12.33 1.59 4.73
CA PRO A 60 12.44 0.20 5.19
C PRO A 60 11.13 -0.36 5.74
N ASN A 61 10.16 0.51 6.03
CA ASN A 61 8.86 0.13 6.57
C ASN A 61 7.77 0.09 5.49
N LEU A 62 8.08 0.44 4.25
CA LEU A 62 7.11 0.44 3.16
C LEU A 62 6.31 -0.86 3.11
N TRP A 63 4.99 -0.75 3.12
CA TRP A 63 4.09 -1.85 2.83
C TRP A 63 3.51 -1.70 1.44
N ALA A 64 4.26 -2.16 0.45
CA ALA A 64 3.78 -2.29 -0.91
C ALA A 64 2.91 -3.55 -1.04
N LEU A 65 1.78 -3.41 -1.72
CA LEU A 65 0.85 -4.49 -2.04
C LEU A 65 1.04 -4.86 -3.51
N GLY A 66 1.50 -6.06 -3.77
CA GLY A 66 1.78 -6.49 -5.12
C GLY A 66 2.57 -7.80 -5.17
N THR A 67 2.94 -8.18 -6.37
CA THR A 67 3.77 -9.35 -6.60
C THR A 67 4.96 -8.94 -7.46
N PRO A 68 6.19 -8.97 -6.92
CA PRO A 68 7.37 -8.67 -7.68
C PRO A 68 7.52 -9.63 -8.87
N THR A 69 7.94 -9.10 -9.99
CA THR A 69 8.12 -9.85 -11.24
C THR A 69 9.56 -9.76 -11.72
N ARG A 70 10.01 -10.82 -12.42
CA ARG A 70 11.36 -10.90 -12.96
C ARG A 70 11.33 -11.33 -14.42
N ASP A 71 12.31 -10.84 -15.18
CA ASP A 71 12.54 -11.25 -16.55
C ASP A 71 13.26 -12.61 -16.66
N ALA A 72 13.58 -13.04 -17.89
CA ALA A 72 14.26 -14.30 -18.16
C ALA A 72 15.69 -14.37 -17.59
N ASP A 73 16.32 -13.22 -17.33
CA ASP A 73 17.65 -13.10 -16.74
C ASP A 73 17.59 -13.00 -15.20
N GLY A 74 16.39 -13.09 -14.62
CA GLY A 74 16.15 -12.98 -13.18
C GLY A 74 16.18 -11.55 -12.65
N GLN A 75 16.23 -10.53 -13.53
CA GLN A 75 16.22 -9.14 -13.12
C GLN A 75 14.79 -8.67 -12.84
N PRO A 76 14.58 -7.79 -11.85
CA PRO A 76 13.29 -7.16 -11.64
C PRO A 76 12.81 -6.48 -12.92
N THR A 77 11.55 -6.68 -13.28
CA THR A 77 10.95 -6.03 -14.46
C THR A 77 9.49 -5.68 -14.20
N GLU A 78 9.09 -4.52 -14.69
CA GLU A 78 7.70 -4.05 -14.67
C GLU A 78 7.05 -4.21 -16.04
N LEU A 79 7.84 -4.54 -17.04
CA LEU A 79 7.37 -4.72 -18.40
C LEU A 79 6.71 -6.11 -18.52
N PHE A 80 5.38 -6.17 -18.45
CA PHE A 80 4.64 -7.44 -18.39
C PHE A 80 4.98 -8.41 -19.52
N TRP A 81 5.39 -7.90 -20.69
CA TRP A 81 5.83 -8.73 -21.82
C TRP A 81 7.23 -9.31 -21.66
N ARG A 82 7.99 -8.87 -20.64
CA ARG A 82 9.30 -9.44 -20.27
C ARG A 82 9.21 -10.37 -19.07
N VAL A 83 8.09 -10.41 -18.39
CA VAL A 83 7.92 -11.24 -17.19
C VAL A 83 8.08 -12.71 -17.54
N ALA A 84 9.08 -13.35 -16.95
CA ALA A 84 9.32 -14.78 -17.03
C ALA A 84 8.93 -15.51 -15.74
N THR A 85 9.07 -14.85 -14.59
CA THR A 85 8.72 -15.41 -13.28
C THR A 85 8.06 -14.37 -12.39
N ILE A 86 7.27 -14.87 -11.46
CA ILE A 86 6.56 -14.10 -10.44
C ILE A 86 7.06 -14.58 -9.07
N ASP A 87 7.51 -13.66 -8.22
CA ASP A 87 7.96 -13.99 -6.88
C ASP A 87 6.74 -14.27 -5.97
N HIS A 88 6.64 -15.48 -5.47
CA HIS A 88 5.60 -15.91 -4.53
C HIS A 88 6.18 -16.24 -3.14
N PRO A 89 5.44 -15.96 -2.07
CA PRO A 89 4.18 -15.22 -2.04
C PRO A 89 4.42 -13.73 -2.21
N GLY A 90 3.60 -13.07 -3.03
CA GLY A 90 3.51 -11.61 -3.04
C GLY A 90 2.86 -11.07 -1.76
N THR A 91 2.73 -9.75 -1.68
CA THR A 91 2.06 -9.05 -0.57
C THR A 91 0.61 -8.71 -0.91
N LEU A 92 -0.06 -9.57 -1.69
CA LEU A 92 -1.45 -9.39 -2.07
C LEU A 92 -2.37 -9.64 -0.88
N LEU A 93 -3.45 -8.85 -0.78
CA LEU A 93 -4.50 -9.11 0.21
C LEU A 93 -5.40 -10.24 -0.28
N PRO A 94 -5.57 -11.34 0.48
CA PRO A 94 -6.46 -12.42 0.09
C PRO A 94 -7.92 -11.97 0.11
N PRO A 95 -8.80 -12.54 -0.75
CA PRO A 95 -10.23 -12.25 -0.71
C PRO A 95 -10.90 -12.93 0.48
N ALA A 96 -12.10 -12.46 0.85
CA ALA A 96 -12.97 -13.21 1.73
C ALA A 96 -13.33 -14.57 1.11
N VAL A 97 -13.29 -15.62 1.91
CA VAL A 97 -13.56 -17.00 1.45
C VAL A 97 -15.03 -17.39 1.57
N THR A 98 -15.85 -16.56 2.20
CA THR A 98 -17.28 -16.72 2.39
C THR A 98 -17.99 -15.40 2.11
N THR A 99 -19.29 -15.45 1.81
CA THR A 99 -20.14 -14.25 1.65
C THR A 99 -20.94 -13.93 2.90
N ASP A 100 -20.85 -14.78 3.95
CA ASP A 100 -21.52 -14.56 5.22
C ASP A 100 -20.64 -13.74 6.17
N PRO A 101 -21.00 -12.48 6.49
CA PRO A 101 -20.20 -11.64 7.39
C PRO A 101 -20.20 -12.14 8.86
N MET A 102 -21.04 -13.11 9.19
CA MET A 102 -21.04 -13.76 10.50
C MET A 102 -20.14 -14.98 10.58
N ASP A 103 -19.59 -15.42 9.43
CA ASP A 103 -18.62 -16.49 9.37
C ASP A 103 -17.24 -15.98 9.83
N PRO A 104 -16.56 -16.68 10.74
CA PRO A 104 -15.20 -16.31 11.17
C PRO A 104 -14.19 -16.15 10.03
N ASP A 105 -14.39 -16.88 8.93
CA ASP A 105 -13.49 -16.86 7.78
C ASP A 105 -13.84 -15.72 6.78
N PHE A 106 -14.86 -14.90 7.07
CA PHE A 106 -15.19 -13.74 6.22
C PHE A 106 -14.07 -12.71 6.23
N TYR A 107 -13.45 -12.46 7.40
CA TYR A 107 -12.39 -11.50 7.58
C TYR A 107 -11.04 -12.18 7.44
N HIS A 108 -10.49 -12.16 6.23
CA HIS A 108 -9.21 -12.77 5.91
C HIS A 108 -8.11 -11.70 5.88
N ALA A 109 -7.86 -11.11 7.05
CA ALA A 109 -6.99 -9.96 7.20
C ALA A 109 -5.51 -10.27 7.04
N VAL A 110 -4.79 -9.31 6.48
CA VAL A 110 -3.33 -9.22 6.58
C VAL A 110 -2.97 -8.08 7.53
N GLU A 111 -2.09 -8.36 8.48
CA GLU A 111 -1.59 -7.39 9.45
C GLU A 111 -0.13 -7.03 9.15
N ARG A 112 0.16 -5.73 9.15
CA ARG A 112 1.52 -5.21 9.11
C ARG A 112 1.84 -4.44 10.39
N ARG A 113 3.03 -4.74 10.94
CA ARG A 113 3.54 -4.07 12.15
C ARG A 113 4.61 -3.07 11.78
N PHE A 114 4.41 -1.83 12.22
CA PHE A 114 5.35 -0.74 12.02
C PHE A 114 6.09 -0.47 13.34
N PRO A 115 7.41 -0.68 13.36
CA PRO A 115 8.20 -0.41 14.55
C PRO A 115 8.33 1.11 14.76
N VAL A 116 8.01 1.58 15.95
CA VAL A 116 8.14 2.99 16.35
C VAL A 116 8.95 3.08 17.67
N PRO A 117 10.24 2.67 17.65
CA PRO A 117 11.04 2.59 18.85
C PRO A 117 11.20 3.98 19.49
N GLY A 118 11.05 4.04 20.81
CA GLY A 118 11.21 5.28 21.57
C GLY A 118 10.05 6.28 21.50
N LEU A 119 9.01 6.02 20.71
CA LEU A 119 7.86 6.92 20.52
C LEU A 119 6.63 6.52 21.35
N LEU A 120 6.71 5.46 22.17
CA LEU A 120 5.64 5.05 23.07
C LEU A 120 5.25 6.18 24.02
N GLY A 121 3.96 6.55 24.02
CA GLY A 121 3.42 7.66 24.82
C GLY A 121 3.57 9.05 24.19
N GLN A 122 4.33 9.17 23.09
CA GLN A 122 4.43 10.42 22.33
C GLN A 122 3.38 10.50 21.22
N ILE A 123 3.02 9.36 20.61
CA ILE A 123 2.04 9.32 19.53
C ILE A 123 0.66 9.61 20.09
N GLN A 124 0.01 10.64 19.55
CA GLN A 124 -1.33 11.07 19.92
C GLN A 124 -2.36 10.84 18.80
N ARG A 125 -1.91 10.77 17.55
CA ARG A 125 -2.76 10.51 16.40
C ARG A 125 -1.99 9.69 15.36
N VAL A 126 -2.69 8.76 14.70
CA VAL A 126 -2.17 8.00 13.57
C VAL A 126 -3.20 8.08 12.45
N THR A 127 -2.76 8.43 11.25
CA THR A 127 -3.55 8.28 10.03
C THR A 127 -2.98 7.15 9.20
N ALA A 128 -3.87 6.36 8.59
CA ALA A 128 -3.51 5.28 7.69
C ALA A 128 -4.46 5.24 6.51
N ARG A 129 -3.94 4.92 5.33
CA ARG A 129 -4.73 4.69 4.12
C ARG A 129 -3.97 3.80 3.14
N VAL A 130 -4.70 3.20 2.21
CA VAL A 130 -4.12 2.50 1.06
C VAL A 130 -4.25 3.40 -0.17
N LEU A 131 -3.15 3.57 -0.86
CA LEU A 131 -3.07 4.31 -2.11
C LEU A 131 -2.86 3.34 -3.26
N ILE A 132 -3.41 3.68 -4.43
CA ILE A 132 -3.21 2.92 -5.66
C ILE A 132 -2.94 3.85 -6.84
N ARG A 133 -1.92 3.51 -7.62
CA ARG A 133 -1.56 4.15 -8.88
C ARG A 133 -1.67 3.13 -10.00
N PRO A 134 -2.40 3.43 -11.09
CA PRO A 134 -2.66 2.45 -12.15
C PRO A 134 -1.42 2.12 -13.00
N VAL A 135 -0.44 3.03 -13.05
CA VAL A 135 0.79 2.88 -13.83
C VAL A 135 1.97 3.39 -13.01
N PRO A 136 3.07 2.63 -12.87
CA PRO A 136 4.27 3.11 -12.20
C PRO A 136 4.95 4.21 -13.03
N PHE A 137 5.57 5.15 -12.37
CA PHE A 137 6.30 6.22 -13.06
C PHE A 137 7.57 5.72 -13.71
N ALA A 138 8.23 4.73 -13.11
CA ALA A 138 9.39 4.07 -13.71
C ALA A 138 9.08 3.49 -15.10
N LEU A 139 7.89 2.90 -15.31
CA LEU A 139 7.48 2.42 -16.63
C LEU A 139 7.34 3.57 -17.63
N VAL A 140 6.78 4.71 -17.21
CA VAL A 140 6.65 5.90 -18.07
C VAL A 140 8.01 6.44 -18.46
N GLU A 141 8.96 6.47 -17.51
CA GLU A 141 10.34 6.90 -17.75
C GLU A 141 11.05 5.99 -18.76
N ASP A 142 10.92 4.68 -18.62
CA ASP A 142 11.47 3.72 -19.57
C ASP A 142 10.90 3.89 -20.98
N LEU A 143 9.60 4.15 -21.09
CA LEU A 143 8.95 4.39 -22.39
C LEU A 143 9.38 5.72 -23.01
N LEU A 144 9.60 6.76 -22.22
CA LEU A 144 10.15 8.04 -22.68
C LEU A 144 11.61 7.88 -23.14
N ALA A 145 12.44 7.22 -22.32
CA ALA A 145 13.85 7.01 -22.60
C ALA A 145 14.09 6.17 -23.86
N SER A 146 13.20 5.18 -24.10
CA SER A 146 13.26 4.32 -25.29
C SER A 146 12.62 4.93 -26.54
N GLY A 147 12.00 6.10 -26.42
CA GLY A 147 11.29 6.78 -27.52
C GLY A 147 9.96 6.15 -27.94
N HIS A 148 9.45 5.19 -27.14
CA HIS A 148 8.13 4.61 -27.35
C HIS A 148 6.98 5.52 -26.89
N LEU A 149 7.29 6.51 -26.06
CA LEU A 149 6.38 7.55 -25.62
C LEU A 149 6.96 8.93 -26.00
N GLY A 150 6.18 9.74 -26.70
CA GLY A 150 6.65 11.04 -27.20
C GLY A 150 6.40 12.22 -26.26
N ILE A 151 5.62 12.01 -25.19
CA ILE A 151 5.26 13.05 -24.21
C ILE A 151 5.27 12.46 -22.81
N ASP A 152 5.60 13.28 -21.81
CA ASP A 152 5.50 12.88 -20.40
C ASP A 152 4.05 12.93 -19.94
N VAL A 153 3.49 11.75 -19.62
CA VAL A 153 2.11 11.58 -19.16
C VAL A 153 1.99 11.46 -17.64
N ARG A 154 3.11 11.46 -16.89
CA ARG A 154 3.08 11.33 -15.42
C ARG A 154 2.18 12.35 -14.73
N PRO A 155 2.11 13.64 -15.16
CA PRO A 155 1.18 14.60 -14.57
C PRO A 155 -0.29 14.25 -14.71
N GLN A 156 -0.64 13.29 -15.57
CA GLN A 156 -2.02 12.87 -15.85
C GLN A 156 -2.36 11.54 -15.17
N ILE A 157 -1.37 10.88 -14.55
CA ILE A 157 -1.56 9.60 -13.86
C ILE A 157 -1.95 9.90 -12.40
N PRO A 158 -3.20 9.63 -12.00
CA PRO A 158 -3.65 9.89 -10.65
C PRO A 158 -3.16 8.83 -9.68
N THR A 159 -2.94 9.24 -8.44
CA THR A 159 -2.91 8.35 -7.29
C THR A 159 -4.27 8.41 -6.62
N HIS A 160 -4.91 7.27 -6.46
CA HIS A 160 -6.22 7.15 -5.83
C HIS A 160 -6.09 6.59 -4.42
N GLU A 161 -6.97 7.02 -3.55
CA GLU A 161 -7.18 6.41 -2.25
C GLU A 161 -8.17 5.27 -2.40
N VAL A 162 -7.84 4.11 -1.84
CA VAL A 162 -8.73 2.94 -1.87
C VAL A 162 -9.87 3.18 -0.89
N GLU A 163 -11.11 3.11 -1.38
CA GLU A 163 -12.31 3.32 -0.57
C GLU A 163 -12.35 2.37 0.63
N GLY A 164 -12.69 2.89 1.80
CA GLY A 164 -12.77 2.14 3.05
C GLY A 164 -11.42 1.84 3.71
N SER A 165 -10.29 2.28 3.13
CA SER A 165 -8.96 2.08 3.72
C SER A 165 -8.52 3.17 4.68
N VAL A 166 -9.22 4.32 4.69
CA VAL A 166 -8.86 5.47 5.52
C VAL A 166 -9.23 5.21 6.97
N LEU A 167 -8.25 5.30 7.84
CA LEU A 167 -8.42 5.18 9.28
C LEU A 167 -7.70 6.35 9.97
N GLU A 168 -8.29 6.82 11.06
CA GLU A 168 -7.66 7.71 12.02
C GLU A 168 -7.81 7.13 13.42
N TRP A 169 -6.70 6.99 14.11
CA TRP A 169 -6.65 6.64 15.51
C TRP A 169 -6.15 7.83 16.34
N THR A 170 -6.74 8.04 17.52
CA THR A 170 -6.32 9.08 18.47
C THR A 170 -6.11 8.48 19.86
N ALA A 171 -5.09 8.95 20.58
CA ALA A 171 -4.87 8.56 21.97
C ALA A 171 -6.05 8.99 22.84
N GLY A 172 -6.63 8.03 23.59
CA GLY A 172 -7.83 8.27 24.40
C GLY A 172 -9.16 8.13 23.68
N GLY A 173 -9.14 7.90 22.34
CA GLY A 173 -10.29 7.39 21.61
C GLY A 173 -10.46 5.88 21.80
N ASP A 174 -11.49 5.30 21.19
CA ASP A 174 -11.64 3.85 21.13
C ASP A 174 -10.41 3.24 20.45
N ALA A 175 -9.76 2.30 21.13
CA ALA A 175 -8.46 1.75 20.73
C ALA A 175 -8.50 0.99 19.40
N CYS A 176 -9.66 0.91 18.76
CA CYS A 176 -9.86 0.10 17.57
C CYS A 176 -10.97 0.69 16.71
N VAL A 177 -10.64 1.10 15.51
CA VAL A 177 -11.62 1.51 14.50
C VAL A 177 -11.71 0.37 13.49
N CYS A 178 -12.72 -0.48 13.68
CA CYS A 178 -13.12 -1.47 12.67
C CYS A 178 -14.50 -1.07 12.14
N PRO A 179 -14.60 -0.17 11.13
CA PRO A 179 -15.88 0.42 10.74
C PRO A 179 -16.96 -0.60 10.36
N ASN A 180 -16.58 -1.81 9.97
CA ASN A 180 -17.50 -2.90 9.58
C ASN A 180 -16.94 -4.29 9.92
N GLY A 181 -15.96 -4.37 10.81
CA GLY A 181 -15.30 -5.62 11.18
C GLY A 181 -15.79 -6.21 12.51
N PRO A 182 -15.35 -7.42 12.86
CA PRO A 182 -15.58 -7.97 14.19
C PRO A 182 -14.96 -7.03 15.24
N PRO A 183 -15.47 -7.08 16.50
CA PRO A 183 -14.86 -6.28 17.56
C PRO A 183 -13.36 -6.58 17.60
N CYS A 184 -12.57 -5.53 17.64
CA CYS A 184 -11.12 -5.67 17.74
C CYS A 184 -10.77 -6.46 19.01
N PRO A 185 -9.83 -7.40 18.96
CA PRO A 185 -9.45 -8.24 20.10
C PRO A 185 -8.80 -7.43 21.23
#